data_8368f530b872ca3ff34ef6c520aeef18
#
_entry.id   8368f530b872ca3ff34ef6c520aeef18
#
_cell.length_a   1.000
_cell.length_b   1.000
_cell.length_c   1.000
_cell.angle_alpha   90.00
_cell.angle_beta   90.00
_cell.angle_gamma   90.00
#
_symmetry.space_group_name_H-M   'P 1'
#
loop_
_entity.id
_entity.type
_entity.pdbx_description
1 polymer ?
#
loop_
_entity_poly.entity_id
_entity_poly.type
_entity_poly.pdbx_seq_one_letter_code
_entity_poly.pdbx_strand_id
1 'polypeptide(L)'
;MAEQSSTEDVFDRMSDPAIRKSIPTKTQTMWLVAYLMLVIAVLASGIAIRTMRTTPDAFAPSLDVDTLVYDRFGTEVARFHPEDNLVPVTLEQMSPILIDAALVALDPRYLDRTEINPWPLFAAVLTASEDDKRFTITQRLVKVINGPAVTRSVALREASTVIHLEQTLPREALLEQYLSQVPLGRSTFGVEAASRAWYGRSASNLEIGQAAHLAGLMIGIGFEEGSTSGRNQILASLYQQGRITKEELVTQREVPLEDLLLPHRDEIATNPVSPDAGLTPFLGKVYNRVVDQSGSGPLIKGRIKVDSTLDLETQRAVAMIARMTADELGLSEIAVVALDDRSHIRVMYATDASLAETARINSEEVLELFRPWETFGAALNWPVQITALQLAEGHALIAQRGRRYETQTLLGIRSVEGDELHRVNSQSSVVFDAQMVSQMTELLKEIVASGQGFGAHVDEITGIGSPGGNSDGTVAWFGGSRERFSIGLWITSATADAVDSDAHGTGMAINEATAARLAGAMLQELHRHG
;
A
#
# COMPACT_ATOMS: atom_id res chain seq x y z
N MET A 1 21.96 -41.80 51.63
CA MET A 1 21.47 -41.38 52.98
C MET A 1 21.72 -39.87 53.20
N ALA A 2 21.45 -39.01 52.18
CA ALA A 2 21.68 -37.56 52.23
C ALA A 2 20.58 -36.70 51.57
N GLU A 3 19.44 -37.28 51.22
CA GLU A 3 18.38 -36.56 50.51
C GLU A 3 17.04 -36.44 51.29
N GLN A 4 16.98 -36.97 52.51
CA GLN A 4 15.78 -36.88 53.35
C GLN A 4 15.80 -35.79 54.41
N SER A 5 16.90 -35.03 54.55
CA SER A 5 17.01 -33.95 55.55
C SER A 5 16.53 -32.58 55.06
N SER A 6 16.27 -32.41 53.75
CA SER A 6 15.92 -31.10 53.19
C SER A 6 14.41 -30.80 53.18
N THR A 7 13.57 -31.81 53.22
CA THR A 7 12.12 -31.64 53.17
C THR A 7 11.48 -31.42 54.56
N GLU A 8 12.04 -32.00 55.63
CA GLU A 8 11.60 -31.76 57.00
C GLU A 8 11.95 -30.35 57.49
N ASP A 9 13.13 -29.84 57.11
CA ASP A 9 13.54 -28.45 57.46
C ASP A 9 12.67 -27.37 56.81
N VAL A 10 12.11 -27.64 55.64
CA VAL A 10 11.15 -26.70 54.99
C VAL A 10 9.79 -26.75 55.64
N PHE A 11 9.33 -27.92 56.10
CA PHE A 11 8.05 -28.10 56.80
C PHE A 11 8.09 -27.49 58.20
N ASP A 12 9.22 -27.59 58.93
CA ASP A 12 9.40 -27.03 60.25
C ASP A 12 9.47 -25.48 60.19
N ARG A 13 10.06 -24.90 59.13
CA ARG A 13 10.01 -23.43 58.91
C ARG A 13 8.63 -22.93 58.55
N MET A 14 7.77 -23.70 57.93
CA MET A 14 6.40 -23.35 57.62
C MET A 14 5.46 -23.43 58.85
N SER A 15 5.86 -24.11 59.90
CA SER A 15 5.10 -24.23 61.17
C SER A 15 5.46 -23.20 62.23
N ASP A 16 6.42 -22.32 61.96
CA ASP A 16 6.80 -21.21 62.87
C ASP A 16 5.63 -20.22 63.02
N PRO A 17 5.13 -20.05 64.27
CA PRO A 17 4.02 -19.11 64.56
C PRO A 17 4.31 -17.66 64.17
N ALA A 18 5.57 -17.29 63.97
CA ALA A 18 5.99 -15.97 63.47
C ALA A 18 5.73 -15.79 61.97
N ILE A 19 5.87 -16.86 61.18
CA ILE A 19 5.58 -16.86 59.74
C ILE A 19 4.05 -16.91 59.51
N ARG A 20 3.29 -17.59 60.38
CA ARG A 20 1.83 -17.65 60.29
C ARG A 20 1.16 -16.30 60.57
N LYS A 21 1.83 -15.37 61.26
CA LYS A 21 1.34 -13.99 61.49
C LYS A 21 1.56 -13.06 60.31
N SER A 22 2.37 -13.44 59.32
CA SER A 22 2.67 -12.61 58.13
C SER A 22 1.77 -12.89 56.93
N ILE A 23 0.94 -13.96 56.96
CA ILE A 23 -0.03 -14.22 55.91
C ILE A 23 -1.22 -13.29 56.11
N PRO A 24 -1.49 -12.33 55.21
CA PRO A 24 -2.59 -11.41 55.38
C PRO A 24 -3.92 -12.17 55.42
N THR A 25 -4.77 -11.82 56.37
CA THR A 25 -6.12 -12.38 56.47
C THR A 25 -6.91 -12.06 55.21
N LYS A 26 -7.91 -12.89 54.85
CA LYS A 26 -8.74 -12.66 53.62
C LYS A 26 -9.25 -11.21 53.52
N THR A 27 -9.54 -10.58 54.60
CA THR A 27 -9.93 -9.16 54.69
C THR A 27 -8.77 -8.20 54.37
N GLN A 28 -7.55 -8.49 54.83
CA GLN A 28 -6.38 -7.66 54.53
C GLN A 28 -5.95 -7.80 53.09
N THR A 29 -6.02 -9.01 52.49
CA THR A 29 -5.78 -9.22 51.05
C THR A 29 -6.81 -8.47 50.19
N MET A 30 -8.07 -8.47 50.61
CA MET A 30 -9.14 -7.74 49.91
C MET A 30 -8.90 -6.21 49.95
N TRP A 31 -8.47 -5.67 51.07
CA TRP A 31 -8.11 -4.25 51.17
C TRP A 31 -6.83 -3.87 50.42
N LEU A 32 -5.83 -4.77 50.38
CA LEU A 32 -4.62 -4.58 49.55
C LEU A 32 -4.95 -4.58 48.07
N VAL A 33 -5.81 -5.49 47.60
CA VAL A 33 -6.27 -5.52 46.21
C VAL A 33 -7.09 -4.28 45.87
N ALA A 34 -8.00 -3.86 46.75
CA ALA A 34 -8.78 -2.63 46.57
C ALA A 34 -7.90 -1.38 46.53
N TYR A 35 -6.87 -1.30 47.40
CA TYR A 35 -5.90 -0.21 47.38
C TYR A 35 -5.05 -0.22 46.10
N LEU A 36 -4.59 -1.38 45.67
CA LEU A 36 -3.82 -1.51 44.40
C LEU A 36 -4.68 -1.09 43.20
N MET A 37 -5.94 -1.52 43.16
CA MET A 37 -6.90 -1.11 42.13
C MET A 37 -7.16 0.41 42.15
N LEU A 38 -7.24 1.03 43.33
CA LEU A 38 -7.37 2.47 43.48
C LEU A 38 -6.13 3.21 42.96
N VAL A 39 -4.93 2.73 43.30
CA VAL A 39 -3.65 3.30 42.81
C VAL A 39 -3.55 3.17 41.32
N ILE A 40 -3.90 2.02 40.74
CA ILE A 40 -3.94 1.81 39.30
C ILE A 40 -4.94 2.76 38.62
N ALA A 41 -6.13 2.93 39.21
CA ALA A 41 -7.14 3.86 38.70
C ALA A 41 -6.68 5.32 38.76
N VAL A 42 -6.00 5.74 39.82
CA VAL A 42 -5.42 7.10 39.95
C VAL A 42 -4.29 7.32 38.95
N LEU A 43 -3.40 6.34 38.80
CA LEU A 43 -2.31 6.41 37.81
C LEU A 43 -2.87 6.42 36.37
N ALA A 44 -3.84 5.58 36.06
CA ALA A 44 -4.52 5.56 34.78
C ALA A 44 -5.23 6.89 34.47
N SER A 45 -5.91 7.46 35.49
CA SER A 45 -6.53 8.79 35.40
C SER A 45 -5.51 9.90 35.20
N GLY A 46 -4.37 9.86 35.89
CA GLY A 46 -3.27 10.82 35.70
C GLY A 46 -2.66 10.75 34.29
N ILE A 47 -2.45 9.54 33.77
CA ILE A 47 -1.98 9.31 32.42
C ILE A 47 -3.04 9.81 31.41
N ALA A 48 -4.31 9.50 31.59
CA ALA A 48 -5.40 9.96 30.73
C ALA A 48 -5.50 11.48 30.69
N ILE A 49 -5.43 12.15 31.85
CA ILE A 49 -5.44 13.63 31.94
C ILE A 49 -4.22 14.23 31.27
N ARG A 50 -3.06 13.62 31.40
CA ARG A 50 -1.84 14.09 30.75
C ARG A 50 -1.92 13.94 29.23
N THR A 51 -2.43 12.80 28.74
CA THR A 51 -2.62 12.57 27.30
C THR A 51 -3.69 13.48 26.70
N MET A 52 -4.78 13.78 27.44
CA MET A 52 -5.80 14.74 27.01
C MET A 52 -5.26 16.18 26.90
N ARG A 53 -4.30 16.59 27.73
CA ARG A 53 -3.68 17.92 27.67
C ARG A 53 -2.64 18.06 26.56
N THR A 54 -2.16 16.96 26.01
CA THR A 54 -1.15 16.93 24.95
C THR A 54 -1.73 16.52 23.60
N THR A 55 -3.07 16.43 23.46
CA THR A 55 -3.69 16.25 22.13
C THR A 55 -3.44 17.52 21.32
N PRO A 56 -2.67 17.45 20.22
CA PRO A 56 -2.50 18.59 19.33
C PRO A 56 -3.86 18.98 18.75
N ASP A 57 -4.02 20.22 18.33
CA ASP A 57 -5.09 20.65 17.43
C ASP A 57 -5.02 19.83 16.14
N ALA A 58 -5.61 18.62 16.20
CA ALA A 58 -5.52 17.62 15.12
C ALA A 58 -6.27 18.06 13.87
N PHE A 59 -7.07 19.14 13.97
CA PHE A 59 -8.05 19.51 12.97
C PHE A 59 -7.77 20.81 12.21
N ALA A 60 -6.73 21.56 12.53
CA ALA A 60 -6.33 22.68 11.71
C ALA A 60 -5.41 22.17 10.57
N PRO A 61 -5.87 22.07 9.33
CA PRO A 61 -4.98 21.82 8.21
C PRO A 61 -4.04 23.02 8.08
N SER A 62 -2.76 22.84 8.37
CA SER A 62 -1.74 23.80 7.95
C SER A 62 -1.38 23.44 6.51
N LEU A 63 -2.10 24.01 5.54
CA LEU A 63 -1.95 23.71 4.11
C LEU A 63 -0.65 24.27 3.50
N ASP A 64 0.20 24.93 4.29
CA ASP A 64 1.32 25.74 3.77
C ASP A 64 2.67 24.99 3.66
N VAL A 65 2.75 23.70 3.94
CA VAL A 65 4.04 22.99 3.95
C VAL A 65 3.96 21.69 3.16
N ASP A 66 4.77 21.60 2.13
CA ASP A 66 4.89 20.41 1.28
C ASP A 66 5.48 19.20 2.02
N THR A 67 5.07 18.02 1.60
CA THR A 67 5.79 16.78 1.88
C THR A 67 6.87 16.60 0.82
N LEU A 68 8.13 16.51 1.26
CA LEU A 68 9.27 16.36 0.38
C LEU A 68 9.66 14.89 0.25
N VAL A 69 9.83 14.42 -0.97
CA VAL A 69 10.30 13.07 -1.27
C VAL A 69 11.74 13.14 -1.76
N TYR A 70 12.60 12.36 -1.14
CA TYR A 70 14.01 12.25 -1.49
C TYR A 70 14.33 10.86 -2.05
N ASP A 71 15.31 10.81 -2.94
CA ASP A 71 15.91 9.55 -3.35
C ASP A 71 16.78 8.97 -2.23
N ARG A 72 17.32 7.78 -2.45
CA ARG A 72 18.19 7.09 -1.48
C ARG A 72 19.48 7.84 -1.12
N PHE A 73 19.89 8.81 -1.92
CA PHE A 73 21.08 9.62 -1.72
C PHE A 73 20.78 11.00 -1.14
N GLY A 74 19.50 11.29 -0.88
CA GLY A 74 19.05 12.58 -0.33
C GLY A 74 18.81 13.66 -1.39
N THR A 75 18.72 13.29 -2.67
CA THR A 75 18.33 14.21 -3.74
C THR A 75 16.81 14.33 -3.76
N GLU A 76 16.30 15.55 -3.83
CA GLU A 76 14.86 15.78 -3.91
C GLU A 76 14.29 15.24 -5.24
N VAL A 77 13.27 14.40 -5.13
CA VAL A 77 12.62 13.72 -6.25
C VAL A 77 11.30 14.39 -6.61
N ALA A 78 10.51 14.73 -5.59
CA ALA A 78 9.18 15.29 -5.77
C ALA A 78 8.69 16.02 -4.53
N ARG A 79 7.61 16.80 -4.73
CA ARG A 79 6.82 17.44 -3.66
C ARG A 79 5.38 17.01 -3.78
N PHE A 80 4.77 16.65 -2.66
CA PHE A 80 3.34 16.44 -2.56
C PHE A 80 2.71 17.68 -1.95
N HIS A 81 1.87 18.37 -2.72
CA HIS A 81 1.12 19.52 -2.26
C HIS A 81 -0.20 19.05 -1.66
N PRO A 82 -0.48 19.35 -0.38
CA PRO A 82 -1.73 18.94 0.25
C PRO A 82 -2.97 19.53 -0.41
N GLU A 83 -2.87 20.78 -0.89
CA GLU A 83 -4.00 21.55 -1.41
C GLU A 83 -4.61 20.95 -2.67
N ASP A 84 -3.81 20.31 -3.51
CA ASP A 84 -4.27 19.77 -4.79
C ASP A 84 -5.11 18.49 -4.63
N ASN A 85 -4.96 17.79 -3.50
CA ASN A 85 -5.55 16.46 -3.27
C ASN A 85 -6.61 16.44 -2.16
N LEU A 86 -6.88 17.58 -1.50
CA LEU A 86 -7.85 17.71 -0.42
C LEU A 86 -8.77 18.91 -0.68
N VAL A 87 -10.04 18.63 -0.91
CA VAL A 87 -11.07 19.68 -1.04
C VAL A 87 -12.10 19.47 0.08
N PRO A 88 -12.01 20.24 1.19
CA PRO A 88 -12.97 20.15 2.27
C PRO A 88 -14.36 20.55 1.80
N VAL A 89 -15.37 19.79 2.18
CA VAL A 89 -16.79 20.08 1.91
C VAL A 89 -17.63 19.76 3.14
N THR A 90 -18.69 20.56 3.34
CA THR A 90 -19.65 20.31 4.42
C THR A 90 -20.63 19.21 4.02
N LEU A 91 -21.30 18.58 5.02
CA LEU A 91 -22.34 17.58 4.74
C LEU A 91 -23.44 18.12 3.83
N GLU A 92 -23.77 19.42 3.93
CA GLU A 92 -24.77 20.06 3.07
C GLU A 92 -24.33 20.13 1.59
N GLN A 93 -23.03 20.11 1.35
CA GLN A 93 -22.43 20.12 0.01
C GLN A 93 -22.21 18.71 -0.55
N MET A 94 -22.60 17.67 0.19
CA MET A 94 -22.52 16.28 -0.26
C MET A 94 -23.90 15.80 -0.70
N SER A 95 -23.95 14.88 -1.65
CA SER A 95 -25.21 14.26 -2.06
C SER A 95 -25.79 13.42 -0.89
N PRO A 96 -27.12 13.49 -0.63
CA PRO A 96 -27.72 12.72 0.46
C PRO A 96 -27.47 11.21 0.33
N ILE A 97 -27.45 10.68 -0.89
CA ILE A 97 -27.18 9.25 -1.12
C ILE A 97 -25.75 8.87 -0.81
N LEU A 98 -24.77 9.79 -0.95
CA LEU A 98 -23.40 9.55 -0.53
C LEU A 98 -23.29 9.45 1.01
N ILE A 99 -23.97 10.33 1.74
CA ILE A 99 -24.01 10.28 3.21
C ILE A 99 -24.66 8.97 3.67
N ASP A 100 -25.78 8.60 3.07
CA ASP A 100 -26.46 7.32 3.35
C ASP A 100 -25.55 6.13 3.05
N ALA A 101 -24.86 6.12 1.91
CA ALA A 101 -23.96 5.04 1.52
C ALA A 101 -22.77 4.93 2.49
N ALA A 102 -22.18 6.05 2.89
CA ALA A 102 -21.09 6.09 3.88
C ALA A 102 -21.55 5.57 5.25
N LEU A 103 -22.70 6.02 5.75
CA LEU A 103 -23.26 5.54 7.02
C LEU A 103 -23.53 4.04 6.98
N VAL A 104 -24.17 3.56 5.91
CA VAL A 104 -24.47 2.13 5.72
C VAL A 104 -23.21 1.29 5.65
N ALA A 105 -22.14 1.80 5.03
CA ALA A 105 -20.87 1.12 4.91
C ALA A 105 -20.10 1.04 6.23
N LEU A 106 -20.09 2.14 6.99
CA LEU A 106 -19.19 2.32 8.13
C LEU A 106 -19.88 2.04 9.48
N ASP A 107 -21.00 2.69 9.73
CA ASP A 107 -21.75 2.60 10.99
C ASP A 107 -23.17 3.14 10.80
N PRO A 108 -24.15 2.28 10.49
CA PRO A 108 -25.53 2.70 10.20
C PRO A 108 -26.25 3.42 11.33
N ARG A 109 -25.78 3.27 12.57
CA ARG A 109 -26.37 3.90 13.75
C ARG A 109 -25.52 5.03 14.31
N TYR A 110 -24.52 5.51 13.58
CA TYR A 110 -23.58 6.49 14.08
C TYR A 110 -24.24 7.77 14.55
N LEU A 111 -25.15 8.33 13.76
CA LEU A 111 -25.85 9.58 14.08
C LEU A 111 -26.95 9.38 15.13
N ASP A 112 -27.52 8.17 15.26
CA ASP A 112 -28.61 7.88 16.20
C ASP A 112 -28.14 7.63 17.65
N ARG A 113 -26.84 7.43 17.86
CA ARG A 113 -26.31 7.14 19.20
C ARG A 113 -26.24 8.40 20.05
N THR A 114 -26.87 8.37 21.20
CA THR A 114 -26.84 9.47 22.16
C THR A 114 -25.72 9.34 23.19
N GLU A 115 -25.22 8.13 23.43
CA GLU A 115 -24.22 7.85 24.46
C GLU A 115 -22.91 7.30 23.89
N ILE A 116 -21.80 7.72 24.52
CA ILE A 116 -20.47 7.18 24.26
C ILE A 116 -20.26 5.99 25.19
N ASN A 117 -20.07 4.80 24.61
CA ASN A 117 -19.61 3.66 25.39
C ASN A 117 -18.08 3.53 25.25
N PRO A 118 -17.28 3.92 26.24
CA PRO A 118 -15.81 3.85 26.16
C PRO A 118 -15.28 2.42 26.30
N TRP A 119 -16.10 1.47 26.78
CA TRP A 119 -15.65 0.12 27.09
C TRP A 119 -15.14 -0.67 25.88
N PRO A 120 -15.77 -0.65 24.70
CA PRO A 120 -15.24 -1.29 23.50
C PRO A 120 -13.88 -0.72 23.05
N LEU A 121 -13.63 0.58 23.29
CA LEU A 121 -12.36 1.23 22.99
C LEU A 121 -11.23 0.67 23.86
N PHE A 122 -11.45 0.58 25.16
CA PHE A 122 -10.47 0.00 26.07
C PHE A 122 -10.28 -1.51 25.83
N ALA A 123 -11.34 -2.23 25.50
CA ALA A 123 -11.26 -3.66 25.17
C ALA A 123 -10.42 -3.89 23.91
N ALA A 124 -10.58 -3.09 22.88
CA ALA A 124 -9.78 -3.17 21.65
C ALA A 124 -8.28 -2.95 21.91
N VAL A 125 -7.94 -1.96 22.76
CA VAL A 125 -6.54 -1.72 23.19
C VAL A 125 -5.95 -2.90 23.95
N LEU A 126 -6.76 -3.54 24.82
CA LEU A 126 -6.31 -4.68 25.62
C LEU A 126 -6.13 -5.95 24.79
N THR A 127 -7.01 -6.18 23.82
CA THR A 127 -7.02 -7.41 22.99
C THR A 127 -6.15 -7.33 21.76
N ALA A 128 -5.61 -6.14 21.44
CA ALA A 128 -4.88 -5.86 20.19
C ALA A 128 -5.65 -6.35 18.93
N SER A 129 -7.00 -6.23 18.98
CA SER A 129 -7.86 -6.65 17.88
C SER A 129 -7.82 -5.60 16.78
N GLU A 130 -7.30 -5.96 15.62
CA GLU A 130 -7.25 -5.13 14.41
C GLU A 130 -8.51 -5.28 13.53
N ASP A 131 -9.62 -5.75 14.08
CA ASP A 131 -10.86 -5.96 13.31
C ASP A 131 -11.51 -4.62 12.96
N ASP A 132 -11.11 -4.04 11.83
CA ASP A 132 -11.59 -2.75 11.30
C ASP A 132 -13.10 -2.69 11.10
N LYS A 133 -13.78 -3.82 10.99
CA LYS A 133 -15.23 -3.90 10.79
C LYS A 133 -16.03 -3.41 11.99
N ARG A 134 -15.39 -3.28 13.15
CA ARG A 134 -16.03 -2.84 14.40
C ARG A 134 -15.74 -1.39 14.79
N PHE A 135 -14.91 -0.69 14.02
CA PHE A 135 -14.57 0.69 14.34
C PHE A 135 -15.71 1.66 14.03
N THR A 136 -15.93 2.59 14.97
CA THR A 136 -16.84 3.72 14.75
C THR A 136 -16.21 4.70 13.74
N ILE A 137 -17.02 5.60 13.17
CA ILE A 137 -16.53 6.65 12.27
C ILE A 137 -15.47 7.52 12.96
N THR A 138 -15.65 7.86 14.25
CA THR A 138 -14.66 8.63 15.02
C THR A 138 -13.33 7.87 15.18
N GLN A 139 -13.38 6.56 15.44
CA GLN A 139 -12.16 5.74 15.48
C GLN A 139 -11.44 5.70 14.14
N ARG A 140 -12.20 5.57 13.05
CA ARG A 140 -11.65 5.60 11.68
C ARG A 140 -11.04 6.96 11.37
N LEU A 141 -11.69 8.06 11.76
CA LEU A 141 -11.14 9.40 11.60
C LEU A 141 -9.79 9.54 12.30
N VAL A 142 -9.68 9.11 13.56
CA VAL A 142 -8.40 9.17 14.31
C VAL A 142 -7.32 8.32 13.63
N LYS A 143 -7.67 7.13 13.12
CA LYS A 143 -6.74 6.29 12.35
C LYS A 143 -6.33 6.92 11.02
N VAL A 144 -7.27 7.52 10.29
CA VAL A 144 -6.97 8.25 9.04
C VAL A 144 -5.95 9.37 9.30
N ILE A 145 -6.09 10.08 10.41
CA ILE A 145 -5.20 11.21 10.77
C ILE A 145 -3.83 10.72 11.27
N ASN A 146 -3.78 9.68 12.11
CA ASN A 146 -2.57 9.28 12.85
C ASN A 146 -1.89 8.03 12.28
N GLY A 147 -2.52 7.32 11.35
CA GLY A 147 -2.07 6.00 10.89
C GLY A 147 -2.39 4.86 11.87
N PRO A 148 -1.95 3.64 11.59
CA PRO A 148 -2.17 2.48 12.44
C PRO A 148 -1.37 2.57 13.73
N ALA A 149 -1.96 2.12 14.85
CA ALA A 149 -1.30 2.11 16.15
C ALA A 149 -0.24 1.00 16.22
N VAL A 150 1.02 1.38 16.09
CA VAL A 150 2.16 0.43 16.14
C VAL A 150 2.51 -0.04 17.56
N THR A 151 2.03 0.64 18.61
CA THR A 151 2.29 0.29 20.01
C THR A 151 1.06 0.47 20.88
N ARG A 152 1.01 -0.24 22.03
CA ARG A 152 -0.07 -0.09 23.00
C ARG A 152 -0.21 1.34 23.56
N SER A 153 0.89 2.07 23.66
CA SER A 153 0.86 3.47 24.12
C SER A 153 0.23 4.40 23.09
N VAL A 154 0.44 4.14 21.80
CA VAL A 154 -0.23 4.85 20.69
C VAL A 154 -1.71 4.51 20.69
N ALA A 155 -2.08 3.23 20.81
CA ALA A 155 -3.48 2.79 20.87
C ALA A 155 -4.25 3.42 22.06
N LEU A 156 -3.62 3.56 23.22
CA LEU A 156 -4.22 4.27 24.37
C LEU A 156 -4.42 5.76 24.10
N ARG A 157 -3.47 6.40 23.42
CA ARG A 157 -3.59 7.80 23.02
C ARG A 157 -4.72 7.99 21.99
N GLU A 158 -4.82 7.11 21.02
CA GLU A 158 -5.93 7.10 20.04
C GLU A 158 -7.29 6.96 20.74
N ALA A 159 -7.43 5.99 21.64
CA ALA A 159 -8.67 5.81 22.41
C ALA A 159 -9.05 7.07 23.21
N SER A 160 -8.05 7.73 23.83
CA SER A 160 -8.27 8.99 24.55
C SER A 160 -8.68 10.12 23.60
N THR A 161 -8.09 10.18 22.41
CA THR A 161 -8.45 11.17 21.37
C THR A 161 -9.88 10.96 20.89
N VAL A 162 -10.28 9.71 20.61
CA VAL A 162 -11.67 9.38 20.22
C VAL A 162 -12.67 9.85 21.25
N ILE A 163 -12.43 9.55 22.55
CA ILE A 163 -13.32 9.98 23.63
C ILE A 163 -13.40 11.50 23.71
N HIS A 164 -12.26 12.18 23.60
CA HIS A 164 -12.22 13.64 23.65
C HIS A 164 -13.01 14.26 22.49
N LEU A 165 -12.84 13.75 21.29
CA LEU A 165 -13.53 14.22 20.09
C LEU A 165 -15.05 14.03 20.19
N GLU A 166 -15.50 12.85 20.59
CA GLU A 166 -16.92 12.57 20.76
C GLU A 166 -17.58 13.37 21.91
N GLN A 167 -16.79 13.89 22.87
CA GLN A 167 -17.26 14.78 23.93
C GLN A 167 -17.30 16.24 23.52
N THR A 168 -16.46 16.65 22.57
CA THR A 168 -16.27 18.08 22.23
C THR A 168 -16.94 18.48 20.92
N LEU A 169 -17.14 17.54 19.99
CA LEU A 169 -17.70 17.80 18.67
C LEU A 169 -19.00 17.01 18.43
N PRO A 170 -19.99 17.61 17.75
CA PRO A 170 -21.18 16.87 17.31
C PRO A 170 -20.79 15.79 16.30
N ARG A 171 -21.56 14.72 16.24
CA ARG A 171 -21.28 13.56 15.36
C ARG A 171 -21.32 13.89 13.89
N GLU A 172 -22.16 14.83 13.52
CA GLU A 172 -22.24 15.37 12.18
C GLU A 172 -20.90 16.01 11.76
N ALA A 173 -20.29 16.80 12.66
CA ALA A 173 -19.00 17.42 12.40
C ALA A 173 -17.87 16.36 12.31
N LEU A 174 -17.91 15.30 13.11
CA LEU A 174 -16.96 14.19 13.04
C LEU A 174 -17.11 13.38 11.74
N LEU A 175 -18.35 13.15 11.30
CA LEU A 175 -18.64 12.51 10.00
C LEU A 175 -18.11 13.39 8.85
N GLU A 176 -18.37 14.69 8.89
CA GLU A 176 -17.90 15.66 7.90
C GLU A 176 -16.36 15.65 7.80
N GLN A 177 -15.69 15.69 8.93
CA GLN A 177 -14.23 15.61 8.99
C GLN A 177 -13.70 14.29 8.41
N TYR A 178 -14.34 13.17 8.72
CA TYR A 178 -13.97 11.88 8.17
C TYR A 178 -14.13 11.84 6.65
N LEU A 179 -15.31 12.24 6.14
CA LEU A 179 -15.60 12.25 4.70
C LEU A 179 -14.71 13.23 3.93
N SER A 180 -14.23 14.29 4.59
CA SER A 180 -13.30 15.25 3.99
C SER A 180 -11.83 14.79 3.97
N GLN A 181 -11.45 13.72 4.71
CA GLN A 181 -10.04 13.33 4.88
C GLN A 181 -9.75 11.87 4.54
N VAL A 182 -10.77 11.03 4.36
CA VAL A 182 -10.60 9.60 4.09
C VAL A 182 -9.87 9.40 2.74
N PRO A 183 -8.83 8.53 2.68
CA PRO A 183 -8.18 8.18 1.42
C PRO A 183 -9.11 7.31 0.58
N LEU A 184 -9.32 7.69 -0.69
CA LEU A 184 -10.28 7.04 -1.59
C LEU A 184 -9.66 6.62 -2.94
N GLY A 185 -8.35 6.36 -2.92
CA GLY A 185 -7.61 5.98 -4.13
C GLY A 185 -7.30 7.16 -5.04
N ARG A 186 -6.63 6.90 -6.17
CA ARG A 186 -6.19 7.92 -7.14
C ARG A 186 -5.51 9.12 -6.46
N SER A 187 -4.78 8.84 -5.37
CA SER A 187 -4.07 9.83 -4.55
C SER A 187 -4.94 10.97 -3.99
N THR A 188 -6.25 10.74 -3.82
CA THR A 188 -7.19 11.74 -3.33
C THR A 188 -7.56 11.53 -1.88
N PHE A 189 -7.76 12.64 -1.16
CA PHE A 189 -8.30 12.69 0.19
C PHE A 189 -9.67 13.35 0.21
N GLY A 190 -10.61 12.68 0.87
CA GLY A 190 -11.99 13.12 0.99
C GLY A 190 -12.84 12.92 -0.25
N VAL A 191 -14.12 12.96 -0.01
CA VAL A 191 -15.15 12.61 -1.01
C VAL A 191 -15.22 13.56 -2.19
N GLU A 192 -14.92 14.85 -2.03
CA GLU A 192 -14.99 15.82 -3.11
C GLU A 192 -13.85 15.62 -4.12
N ALA A 193 -12.61 15.54 -3.63
CA ALA A 193 -11.46 15.27 -4.49
C ALA A 193 -11.59 13.92 -5.19
N ALA A 194 -12.00 12.88 -4.45
CA ALA A 194 -12.24 11.56 -5.01
C ALA A 194 -13.37 11.57 -6.06
N SER A 195 -14.49 12.25 -5.79
CA SER A 195 -15.60 12.34 -6.73
C SER A 195 -15.17 12.95 -8.07
N ARG A 196 -14.34 13.99 -8.02
CA ARG A 196 -13.77 14.61 -9.22
C ARG A 196 -12.80 13.69 -9.95
N ALA A 197 -11.93 13.01 -9.22
CA ALA A 197 -10.93 12.12 -9.80
C ALA A 197 -11.52 10.83 -10.41
N TRP A 198 -12.57 10.28 -9.77
CA TRP A 198 -13.20 9.05 -10.24
C TRP A 198 -14.27 9.30 -11.31
N TYR A 199 -15.04 10.41 -11.20
CA TYR A 199 -16.25 10.62 -12.03
C TYR A 199 -16.29 11.98 -12.73
N GLY A 200 -15.36 12.92 -12.47
CA GLY A 200 -15.40 14.27 -13.01
C GLY A 200 -16.55 15.13 -12.46
N ARG A 201 -17.11 14.73 -11.32
CA ARG A 201 -18.29 15.38 -10.71
C ARG A 201 -18.00 15.81 -9.28
N SER A 202 -18.70 16.84 -8.80
CA SER A 202 -18.70 17.19 -7.38
C SER A 202 -19.42 16.13 -6.55
N ALA A 203 -19.00 15.94 -5.29
CA ALA A 203 -19.65 15.06 -4.34
C ALA A 203 -21.14 15.37 -4.11
N SER A 204 -21.57 16.62 -4.36
CA SER A 204 -22.97 17.04 -4.32
C SER A 204 -23.86 16.38 -5.41
N ASN A 205 -23.24 15.96 -6.51
CA ASN A 205 -23.92 15.48 -7.72
C ASN A 205 -23.72 13.97 -7.98
N LEU A 206 -23.26 13.23 -6.95
CA LEU A 206 -23.08 11.79 -7.09
C LEU A 206 -24.41 11.04 -7.17
N GLU A 207 -24.46 10.10 -8.09
CA GLU A 207 -25.55 9.16 -8.27
C GLU A 207 -25.39 7.92 -7.38
N ILE A 208 -26.44 7.10 -7.25
CA ILE A 208 -26.47 5.94 -6.35
C ILE A 208 -25.28 4.99 -6.57
N GLY A 209 -25.00 4.63 -7.83
CA GLY A 209 -23.90 3.71 -8.18
C GLY A 209 -22.52 4.26 -7.84
N GLN A 210 -22.30 5.57 -8.06
CA GLN A 210 -21.06 6.28 -7.75
C GLN A 210 -20.87 6.42 -6.23
N ALA A 211 -21.92 6.82 -5.52
CA ALA A 211 -21.92 6.91 -4.06
C ALA A 211 -21.63 5.56 -3.41
N ALA A 212 -22.26 4.49 -3.90
CA ALA A 212 -22.03 3.14 -3.43
C ALA A 212 -20.59 2.65 -3.71
N HIS A 213 -19.99 3.03 -4.84
CA HIS A 213 -18.59 2.70 -5.14
C HIS A 213 -17.64 3.41 -4.18
N LEU A 214 -17.76 4.75 -3.98
CA LEU A 214 -16.92 5.47 -3.00
C LEU A 214 -17.07 4.91 -1.59
N ALA A 215 -18.29 4.57 -1.16
CA ALA A 215 -18.51 3.96 0.14
C ALA A 215 -17.86 2.56 0.26
N GLY A 216 -17.79 1.82 -0.84
CA GLY A 216 -17.04 0.56 -0.92
C GLY A 216 -15.54 0.76 -0.69
N LEU A 217 -14.97 1.81 -1.28
CA LEU A 217 -13.55 2.18 -1.06
C LEU A 217 -13.27 2.54 0.42
N MET A 218 -14.21 3.22 1.12
CA MET A 218 -14.05 3.57 2.54
C MET A 218 -13.89 2.36 3.46
N ILE A 219 -14.38 1.19 3.06
CA ILE A 219 -14.25 -0.06 3.83
C ILE A 219 -13.17 -1.00 3.28
N GLY A 220 -12.31 -0.49 2.39
CA GLY A 220 -11.19 -1.24 1.84
C GLY A 220 -11.57 -2.28 0.77
N ILE A 221 -12.77 -2.19 0.18
CA ILE A 221 -13.25 -3.13 -0.84
C ILE A 221 -13.35 -2.39 -2.18
N GLY A 222 -12.68 -2.92 -3.21
CA GLY A 222 -12.81 -2.39 -4.58
C GLY A 222 -11.72 -1.40 -4.97
N PHE A 223 -10.57 -1.39 -4.27
CA PHE A 223 -9.40 -0.61 -4.71
C PHE A 223 -8.78 -1.14 -6.02
N GLU A 224 -9.08 -2.39 -6.39
CA GLU A 224 -8.73 -2.90 -7.70
C GLU A 224 -9.61 -2.21 -8.74
N GLU A 225 -9.00 -1.56 -9.72
CA GLU A 225 -9.73 -0.90 -10.80
C GLU A 225 -10.64 -1.91 -11.52
N GLY A 226 -11.90 -1.49 -11.72
CA GLY A 226 -12.93 -2.36 -12.28
C GLY A 226 -13.62 -3.31 -11.29
N SER A 227 -13.21 -3.37 -10.02
CA SER A 227 -13.89 -4.22 -9.04
C SER A 227 -15.27 -3.69 -8.67
N THR A 228 -16.32 -4.46 -9.01
CA THR A 228 -17.71 -4.14 -8.66
C THR A 228 -18.13 -4.64 -7.29
N SER A 229 -17.30 -5.41 -6.59
CA SER A 229 -17.67 -6.11 -5.35
C SER A 229 -18.06 -5.15 -4.24
N GLY A 230 -17.28 -4.11 -3.98
CA GLY A 230 -17.56 -3.09 -2.98
C GLY A 230 -18.86 -2.34 -3.27
N ARG A 231 -19.01 -1.82 -4.51
CA ARG A 231 -20.22 -1.15 -4.97
C ARG A 231 -21.46 -2.02 -4.75
N ASN A 232 -21.41 -3.26 -5.22
CA ASN A 232 -22.56 -4.16 -5.16
C ASN A 232 -22.93 -4.56 -3.74
N GLN A 233 -21.95 -4.66 -2.83
CA GLN A 233 -22.18 -4.88 -1.41
C GLN A 233 -22.91 -3.68 -0.78
N ILE A 234 -22.47 -2.45 -1.05
CA ILE A 234 -23.10 -1.24 -0.51
C ILE A 234 -24.51 -1.05 -1.08
N LEU A 235 -24.72 -1.26 -2.37
CA LEU A 235 -26.05 -1.24 -3.00
C LEU A 235 -27.02 -2.21 -2.31
N ALA A 236 -26.58 -3.43 -2.01
CA ALA A 236 -27.38 -4.40 -1.28
C ALA A 236 -27.74 -3.91 0.13
N SER A 237 -26.77 -3.30 0.83
CA SER A 237 -26.96 -2.78 2.18
C SER A 237 -27.89 -1.56 2.20
N LEU A 238 -27.79 -0.66 1.22
CA LEU A 238 -28.73 0.47 1.04
C LEU A 238 -30.17 -0.02 0.84
N TYR A 239 -30.38 -1.03 0.00
CA TYR A 239 -31.68 -1.65 -0.20
C TYR A 239 -32.22 -2.29 1.09
N GLN A 240 -31.39 -3.06 1.81
CA GLN A 240 -31.81 -3.71 3.06
C GLN A 240 -32.24 -2.70 4.13
N GLN A 241 -31.66 -1.49 4.11
CA GLN A 241 -32.04 -0.40 5.02
C GLN A 241 -33.12 0.53 4.47
N GLY A 242 -33.70 0.21 3.31
CA GLY A 242 -34.78 0.98 2.70
C GLY A 242 -34.37 2.36 2.18
N ARG A 243 -33.05 2.56 1.93
CA ARG A 243 -32.54 3.83 1.38
C ARG A 243 -32.67 3.91 -0.13
N ILE A 244 -32.75 2.76 -0.80
CA ILE A 244 -33.04 2.63 -2.23
C ILE A 244 -34.12 1.56 -2.47
N THR A 245 -34.80 1.66 -3.58
CA THR A 245 -35.82 0.67 -4.03
C THR A 245 -35.16 -0.56 -4.64
N LYS A 246 -35.94 -1.64 -4.80
CA LYS A 246 -35.47 -2.84 -5.49
C LYS A 246 -35.14 -2.58 -6.95
N GLU A 247 -35.90 -1.71 -7.59
CA GLU A 247 -35.71 -1.33 -8.99
C GLU A 247 -34.36 -0.59 -9.15
N GLU A 248 -34.08 0.39 -8.30
CA GLU A 248 -32.79 1.10 -8.28
C GLU A 248 -31.63 0.14 -8.01
N LEU A 249 -31.76 -0.80 -7.07
CA LEU A 249 -30.74 -1.82 -6.81
C LEU A 249 -30.39 -2.62 -8.07
N VAL A 250 -31.41 -3.11 -8.79
CA VAL A 250 -31.22 -3.93 -10.00
C VAL A 250 -30.57 -3.08 -11.09
N THR A 251 -31.12 -1.91 -11.37
CA THR A 251 -30.62 -1.01 -12.40
C THR A 251 -29.15 -0.62 -12.15
N GLN A 252 -28.80 -0.25 -10.90
CA GLN A 252 -27.44 0.19 -10.59
C GLN A 252 -26.41 -0.95 -10.60
N ARG A 253 -26.84 -2.20 -10.43
CA ARG A 253 -25.94 -3.36 -10.57
C ARG A 253 -25.64 -3.73 -12.01
N GLU A 254 -26.60 -3.47 -12.92
CA GLU A 254 -26.47 -3.76 -14.36
C GLU A 254 -25.56 -2.76 -15.08
N VAL A 255 -25.39 -1.55 -14.53
CA VAL A 255 -24.47 -0.54 -15.10
C VAL A 255 -23.03 -1.02 -14.94
N PRO A 256 -22.27 -1.20 -16.03
CA PRO A 256 -20.84 -1.51 -15.96
C PRO A 256 -20.09 -0.43 -15.16
N LEU A 257 -19.14 -0.83 -14.34
CA LEU A 257 -18.40 0.15 -13.52
C LEU A 257 -17.54 1.08 -14.38
N GLU A 258 -16.96 0.55 -15.45
CA GLU A 258 -16.19 1.29 -16.45
C GLU A 258 -16.94 2.45 -17.09
N ASP A 259 -18.27 2.33 -17.24
CA ASP A 259 -19.11 3.41 -17.78
C ASP A 259 -19.31 4.57 -16.77
N LEU A 260 -19.08 4.31 -15.51
CA LEU A 260 -19.16 5.31 -14.44
C LEU A 260 -17.84 6.02 -14.18
N LEU A 261 -16.72 5.37 -14.48
CA LEU A 261 -15.39 5.85 -14.12
C LEU A 261 -14.78 6.67 -15.24
N LEU A 262 -14.12 7.76 -14.88
CA LEU A 262 -13.17 8.42 -15.78
C LEU A 262 -11.95 7.50 -15.97
N PRO A 263 -11.30 7.56 -17.14
CA PRO A 263 -9.99 6.96 -17.32
C PRO A 263 -9.05 7.37 -16.18
N HIS A 264 -8.24 6.45 -15.71
CA HIS A 264 -7.25 6.77 -14.70
C HIS A 264 -6.30 7.83 -15.28
N ARG A 265 -6.30 9.01 -14.69
CA ARG A 265 -5.27 10.01 -14.95
C ARG A 265 -4.28 9.90 -13.82
N ASP A 266 -3.05 9.58 -14.17
CA ASP A 266 -1.92 9.48 -13.25
C ASP A 266 -1.47 10.83 -12.69
N GLU A 267 -2.33 11.82 -12.73
CA GLU A 267 -2.12 13.11 -12.09
C GLU A 267 -2.24 12.95 -10.57
N ILE A 268 -1.25 12.24 -10.00
CA ILE A 268 -0.89 12.57 -8.63
C ILE A 268 -0.45 14.02 -8.72
N ALA A 269 -1.05 14.90 -7.92
CA ALA A 269 -0.56 16.28 -7.76
C ALA A 269 0.80 16.22 -7.03
N THR A 270 1.76 15.64 -7.73
CA THR A 270 3.17 15.62 -7.39
C THR A 270 3.86 16.53 -8.40
N ASN A 271 4.58 17.52 -7.91
CA ASN A 271 5.52 18.24 -8.76
C ASN A 271 6.84 17.46 -8.75
N PRO A 272 7.08 16.54 -9.71
CA PRO A 272 8.37 15.90 -9.81
C PRO A 272 9.42 16.95 -10.20
N VAL A 273 10.54 16.93 -9.50
CA VAL A 273 11.69 17.80 -9.82
C VAL A 273 12.24 17.51 -11.23
N SER A 274 11.97 16.30 -11.73
CA SER A 274 12.35 15.85 -13.08
C SER A 274 11.15 15.19 -13.77
N PRO A 275 10.26 15.97 -14.42
CA PRO A 275 9.10 15.42 -15.13
C PRO A 275 9.47 14.40 -16.20
N ASP A 276 10.64 14.56 -16.80
CA ASP A 276 11.21 13.69 -17.83
C ASP A 276 11.74 12.35 -17.31
N ALA A 277 11.80 12.14 -16.00
CA ALA A 277 12.23 10.86 -15.42
C ALA A 277 11.11 9.80 -15.33
N GLY A 278 9.85 10.14 -15.68
CA GLY A 278 8.73 9.20 -15.64
C GLY A 278 8.47 8.66 -14.23
N LEU A 279 8.41 9.53 -13.24
CA LEU A 279 8.38 9.19 -11.81
C LEU A 279 6.98 8.80 -11.30
N THR A 280 5.94 9.09 -12.06
CA THR A 280 4.54 8.95 -11.62
C THR A 280 4.20 7.58 -11.03
N PRO A 281 4.56 6.43 -11.65
CA PRO A 281 4.24 5.13 -11.07
C PRO A 281 4.90 4.89 -9.72
N PHE A 282 6.16 5.31 -9.57
CA PHE A 282 6.90 5.18 -8.32
C PHE A 282 6.33 6.07 -7.22
N LEU A 283 6.04 7.33 -7.56
CA LEU A 283 5.50 8.30 -6.60
C LEU A 283 4.12 7.89 -6.07
N GLY A 284 3.29 7.25 -6.92
CA GLY A 284 2.03 6.64 -6.50
C GLY A 284 2.21 5.58 -5.42
N LYS A 285 3.19 4.69 -5.61
CA LYS A 285 3.51 3.69 -4.59
C LYS A 285 4.06 4.30 -3.31
N VAL A 286 4.92 5.31 -3.41
CA VAL A 286 5.44 6.06 -2.25
C VAL A 286 4.28 6.68 -1.47
N TYR A 287 3.39 7.37 -2.16
CA TYR A 287 2.23 8.00 -1.58
C TYR A 287 1.34 7.00 -0.82
N ASN A 288 0.94 5.91 -1.48
CA ASN A 288 0.12 4.87 -0.88
C ASN A 288 0.82 4.26 0.34
N ARG A 289 2.12 4.00 0.26
CA ARG A 289 2.89 3.42 1.38
C ARG A 289 3.01 4.37 2.56
N VAL A 290 3.14 5.68 2.34
CA VAL A 290 3.11 6.69 3.42
C VAL A 290 1.74 6.71 4.10
N VAL A 291 0.65 6.66 3.32
CA VAL A 291 -0.73 6.58 3.86
C VAL A 291 -0.91 5.33 4.71
N ASP A 292 -0.47 4.17 4.23
CA ASP A 292 -0.60 2.90 4.95
C ASP A 292 0.17 2.89 6.28
N GLN A 293 1.35 3.50 6.30
CA GLN A 293 2.23 3.48 7.50
C GLN A 293 1.95 4.59 8.49
N SER A 294 1.57 5.76 8.02
CA SER A 294 1.49 6.98 8.84
C SER A 294 0.11 7.63 8.82
N GLY A 295 -0.83 7.07 8.06
CA GLY A 295 -2.11 7.70 7.77
C GLY A 295 -1.98 8.87 6.80
N SER A 296 -3.12 9.45 6.44
CA SER A 296 -3.18 10.62 5.55
C SER A 296 -2.77 11.93 6.25
N GLY A 297 -2.88 11.97 7.57
CA GLY A 297 -2.62 13.19 8.34
C GLY A 297 -1.27 13.85 8.11
N PRO A 298 -0.14 13.11 8.10
CA PRO A 298 1.17 13.67 7.79
C PRO A 298 1.26 14.25 6.37
N LEU A 299 0.62 13.63 5.38
CA LEU A 299 0.55 14.14 4.01
C LEU A 299 -0.31 15.39 3.90
N ILE A 300 -1.48 15.40 4.59
CA ILE A 300 -2.42 16.53 4.60
C ILE A 300 -1.82 17.74 5.31
N LYS A 301 -1.08 17.53 6.39
CA LYS A 301 -0.45 18.61 7.18
C LYS A 301 0.88 19.06 6.57
N GLY A 302 1.41 18.33 5.61
CA GLY A 302 2.81 18.49 5.18
C GLY A 302 3.76 18.16 6.34
N ARG A 303 4.94 18.78 6.38
CA ARG A 303 5.91 18.70 7.48
C ARG A 303 6.59 17.36 7.65
N ILE A 304 6.59 16.49 6.62
CA ILE A 304 7.38 15.28 6.59
C ILE A 304 8.36 15.25 5.41
N LYS A 305 9.43 14.52 5.62
CA LYS A 305 10.42 14.16 4.60
C LYS A 305 10.38 12.66 4.43
N VAL A 306 10.21 12.22 3.20
CA VAL A 306 10.11 10.82 2.83
C VAL A 306 11.41 10.41 2.16
N ASP A 307 12.16 9.51 2.79
CA ASP A 307 13.36 8.91 2.18
C ASP A 307 12.92 7.67 1.41
N SER A 308 13.01 7.72 0.08
CA SER A 308 12.61 6.63 -0.79
C SER A 308 13.77 5.72 -1.16
N THR A 309 13.44 4.57 -1.75
CA THR A 309 14.42 3.59 -2.25
C THR A 309 14.93 3.93 -3.65
N LEU A 310 14.32 4.89 -4.34
CA LEU A 310 14.62 5.28 -5.71
C LEU A 310 16.09 5.70 -5.85
N ASP A 311 16.62 5.44 -7.03
CA ASP A 311 17.86 6.00 -7.53
C ASP A 311 17.53 6.94 -8.70
N LEU A 312 17.51 8.25 -8.44
CA LEU A 312 17.03 9.22 -9.43
C LEU A 312 17.93 9.28 -10.67
N GLU A 313 19.22 9.09 -10.53
CA GLU A 313 20.16 9.12 -11.64
C GLU A 313 19.95 7.92 -12.57
N THR A 314 19.86 6.73 -11.98
CA THR A 314 19.53 5.50 -12.72
C THR A 314 18.13 5.58 -13.33
N GLN A 315 17.15 6.11 -12.61
CA GLN A 315 15.79 6.32 -13.12
C GLN A 315 15.78 7.17 -14.39
N ARG A 316 16.51 8.29 -14.39
CA ARG A 316 16.64 9.15 -15.57
C ARG A 316 17.29 8.43 -16.77
N ALA A 317 18.37 7.69 -16.50
CA ALA A 317 19.04 6.93 -17.53
C ALA A 317 18.12 5.88 -18.16
N VAL A 318 17.40 5.12 -17.35
CA VAL A 318 16.42 4.11 -17.80
C VAL A 318 15.26 4.76 -18.55
N ALA A 319 14.71 5.86 -18.06
CA ALA A 319 13.65 6.61 -18.74
C ALA A 319 14.10 7.14 -20.11
N MET A 320 15.35 7.57 -20.23
CA MET A 320 15.93 8.01 -21.51
C MET A 320 16.07 6.84 -22.47
N ILE A 321 16.63 5.72 -22.02
CA ILE A 321 16.76 4.49 -22.84
C ILE A 321 15.37 4.04 -23.31
N ALA A 322 14.38 3.99 -22.41
CA ALA A 322 13.01 3.58 -22.75
C ALA A 322 12.40 4.46 -23.84
N ARG A 323 12.48 5.79 -23.69
CA ARG A 323 11.95 6.73 -24.69
C ARG A 323 12.66 6.64 -26.04
N MET A 324 14.00 6.66 -26.04
CA MET A 324 14.75 6.54 -27.28
C MET A 324 14.40 5.25 -28.03
N THR A 325 14.26 4.14 -27.31
CA THR A 325 13.87 2.86 -27.91
C THR A 325 12.41 2.88 -28.38
N ALA A 326 11.51 3.54 -27.62
CA ALA A 326 10.13 3.70 -28.06
C ALA A 326 10.03 4.48 -29.37
N ASP A 327 10.75 5.58 -29.48
CA ASP A 327 10.79 6.41 -30.70
C ASP A 327 11.43 5.66 -31.90
N GLU A 328 12.53 4.93 -31.65
CA GLU A 328 13.25 4.19 -32.69
C GLU A 328 12.44 3.00 -33.25
N LEU A 329 11.74 2.27 -32.36
CA LEU A 329 11.04 1.03 -32.68
C LEU A 329 9.52 1.19 -32.83
N GLY A 330 8.98 2.39 -32.61
CA GLY A 330 7.53 2.64 -32.63
C GLY A 330 6.78 1.91 -31.52
N LEU A 331 7.38 1.80 -30.33
CA LEU A 331 6.72 1.18 -29.19
C LEU A 331 5.60 2.09 -28.67
N SER A 332 4.42 1.52 -28.43
CA SER A 332 3.29 2.25 -27.87
C SER A 332 3.35 2.33 -26.34
N GLU A 333 3.81 1.24 -25.70
CA GLU A 333 3.85 1.13 -24.26
C GLU A 333 5.12 0.42 -23.79
N ILE A 334 5.67 0.91 -22.67
CA ILE A 334 6.81 0.30 -21.98
C ILE A 334 6.52 0.35 -20.48
N ALA A 335 6.76 -0.75 -19.79
CA ALA A 335 6.79 -0.81 -18.33
C ALA A 335 8.06 -1.53 -17.88
N VAL A 336 8.83 -0.92 -16.99
CA VAL A 336 10.04 -1.51 -16.41
C VAL A 336 10.12 -1.25 -14.91
N VAL A 337 10.47 -2.29 -14.18
CA VAL A 337 10.74 -2.22 -12.73
C VAL A 337 12.05 -2.91 -12.45
N ALA A 338 12.91 -2.28 -11.64
CA ALA A 338 14.15 -2.89 -11.19
C ALA A 338 14.26 -2.84 -9.66
N LEU A 339 14.69 -3.96 -9.09
CA LEU A 339 14.85 -4.18 -7.65
C LEU A 339 16.30 -4.48 -7.32
N ASP A 340 16.72 -4.11 -6.10
CA ASP A 340 18.01 -4.52 -5.55
C ASP A 340 17.91 -5.85 -4.76
N ASP A 341 19.02 -6.26 -4.16
CA ASP A 341 19.16 -7.49 -3.35
C ASP A 341 18.34 -7.51 -2.05
N ARG A 342 17.60 -6.45 -1.74
CA ARG A 342 16.65 -6.36 -0.63
C ARG A 342 15.23 -6.05 -1.09
N SER A 343 14.95 -6.22 -2.38
CA SER A 343 13.67 -5.86 -3.02
C SER A 343 13.28 -4.38 -2.85
N HIS A 344 14.26 -3.48 -2.77
CA HIS A 344 14.00 -2.06 -2.86
C HIS A 344 13.79 -1.69 -4.33
N ILE A 345 12.72 -0.99 -4.65
CA ILE A 345 12.48 -0.45 -6.00
C ILE A 345 13.51 0.65 -6.26
N ARG A 346 14.42 0.39 -7.19
CA ARG A 346 15.48 1.31 -7.61
C ARG A 346 15.07 2.15 -8.81
N VAL A 347 14.29 1.53 -9.67
CA VAL A 347 13.72 2.12 -10.87
C VAL A 347 12.30 1.60 -11.04
N MET A 348 11.39 2.50 -11.40
CA MET A 348 10.05 2.16 -11.83
C MET A 348 9.60 3.18 -12.88
N TYR A 349 9.53 2.77 -14.12
CA TYR A 349 9.15 3.60 -15.25
C TYR A 349 8.05 2.91 -16.06
N ALA A 350 7.10 3.69 -16.53
CA ALA A 350 6.14 3.26 -17.53
C ALA A 350 5.72 4.46 -18.39
N THR A 351 5.36 4.20 -19.63
CA THR A 351 4.82 5.21 -20.56
C THR A 351 3.46 5.72 -20.09
N ASP A 352 2.68 4.84 -19.45
CA ASP A 352 1.47 5.14 -18.69
C ASP A 352 1.66 4.56 -17.29
N ALA A 353 1.40 5.35 -16.25
CA ALA A 353 1.70 4.95 -14.87
C ALA A 353 0.93 3.70 -14.43
N SER A 354 -0.27 3.48 -14.97
CA SER A 354 -1.06 2.28 -14.69
C SER A 354 -0.38 0.99 -15.16
N LEU A 355 0.43 1.04 -16.22
CA LEU A 355 1.07 -0.14 -16.81
C LEU A 355 2.04 -0.86 -15.89
N ALA A 356 2.72 -0.13 -15.01
CA ALA A 356 3.65 -0.73 -14.07
C ALA A 356 2.95 -1.62 -13.01
N GLU A 357 1.67 -1.36 -12.76
CA GLU A 357 0.84 -2.06 -11.79
C GLU A 357 -0.23 -2.96 -12.44
N THR A 358 -0.55 -2.76 -13.71
CA THR A 358 -1.53 -3.57 -14.42
C THR A 358 -0.90 -4.87 -14.92
N ALA A 359 -1.55 -5.99 -14.66
CA ALA A 359 -1.12 -7.30 -15.13
C ALA A 359 -1.21 -7.39 -16.66
N ARG A 360 -0.11 -7.75 -17.34
CA ARG A 360 -0.02 -7.81 -18.81
C ARG A 360 0.67 -9.06 -19.32
N ILE A 361 1.37 -9.79 -18.45
CA ILE A 361 2.17 -10.95 -18.80
C ILE A 361 1.42 -12.20 -18.34
N ASN A 362 1.21 -13.16 -19.25
CA ASN A 362 0.61 -14.44 -18.88
C ASN A 362 1.60 -15.24 -18.01
N SER A 363 1.21 -15.49 -16.75
CA SER A 363 2.06 -16.20 -15.80
C SER A 363 2.33 -17.66 -16.20
N GLU A 364 1.41 -18.30 -16.93
CA GLU A 364 1.60 -19.67 -17.40
C GLU A 364 2.77 -19.75 -18.40
N GLU A 365 2.92 -18.77 -19.29
CA GLU A 365 4.05 -18.70 -20.21
C GLU A 365 5.38 -18.59 -19.49
N VAL A 366 5.43 -17.75 -18.43
CA VAL A 366 6.63 -17.59 -17.59
C VAL A 366 6.92 -18.87 -16.82
N LEU A 367 5.90 -19.47 -16.18
CA LEU A 367 6.04 -20.68 -15.38
C LEU A 367 6.40 -21.92 -16.23
N GLU A 368 6.00 -21.95 -17.49
CA GLU A 368 6.37 -23.04 -18.40
C GLU A 368 7.89 -23.14 -18.60
N LEU A 369 8.57 -22.00 -18.62
CA LEU A 369 10.03 -21.93 -18.70
C LEU A 369 10.71 -22.41 -17.40
N PHE A 370 9.98 -22.38 -16.28
CA PHE A 370 10.42 -22.92 -14.98
C PHE A 370 9.87 -24.32 -14.68
N ARG A 371 9.25 -25.02 -15.65
CA ARG A 371 8.68 -26.37 -15.44
C ARG A 371 9.57 -27.38 -14.74
N PRO A 372 10.91 -27.39 -14.92
CA PRO A 372 11.76 -28.29 -14.15
C PRO A 372 11.65 -28.08 -12.63
N TRP A 373 11.05 -26.97 -12.18
CA TRP A 373 10.87 -26.61 -10.77
C TRP A 373 9.42 -26.22 -10.46
N GLU A 374 8.52 -27.22 -10.45
CA GLU A 374 7.10 -27.00 -10.09
C GLU A 374 6.93 -26.26 -8.76
N THR A 375 7.87 -26.47 -7.82
CA THR A 375 7.88 -25.78 -6.52
C THR A 375 8.13 -24.28 -6.63
N PHE A 376 8.78 -23.80 -7.69
CA PHE A 376 9.03 -22.38 -7.89
C PHE A 376 7.74 -21.62 -8.21
N GLY A 377 6.96 -22.12 -9.15
CA GLY A 377 5.67 -21.55 -9.50
C GLY A 377 4.70 -21.51 -8.31
N ALA A 378 4.63 -22.62 -7.55
CA ALA A 378 3.80 -22.68 -6.35
C ALA A 378 4.23 -21.69 -5.26
N ALA A 379 5.54 -21.45 -5.11
CA ALA A 379 6.05 -20.49 -4.13
C ALA A 379 5.82 -19.03 -4.55
N LEU A 380 5.78 -18.73 -5.84
CA LEU A 380 5.49 -17.39 -6.33
C LEU A 380 4.03 -17.02 -6.14
N ASN A 381 3.11 -18.01 -6.19
CA ASN A 381 1.66 -17.81 -6.07
C ASN A 381 1.15 -16.69 -7.01
N TRP A 382 1.64 -16.69 -8.25
CA TRP A 382 1.29 -15.68 -9.23
C TRP A 382 -0.17 -15.84 -9.70
N PRO A 383 -0.89 -14.73 -9.92
CA PRO A 383 -2.18 -14.75 -10.63
C PRO A 383 -1.97 -15.17 -12.10
N VAL A 384 -3.05 -15.41 -12.82
CA VAL A 384 -3.02 -15.78 -14.26
C VAL A 384 -2.26 -14.74 -15.09
N GLN A 385 -2.35 -13.47 -14.72
CA GLN A 385 -1.59 -12.39 -15.33
C GLN A 385 -0.76 -11.67 -14.26
N ILE A 386 0.50 -11.38 -14.60
CA ILE A 386 1.45 -10.70 -13.71
C ILE A 386 1.92 -9.37 -14.28
N THR A 387 2.38 -8.50 -13.40
CA THR A 387 2.96 -7.19 -13.73
C THR A 387 4.47 -7.29 -13.97
N ALA A 388 5.05 -6.24 -14.56
CA ALA A 388 6.52 -6.09 -14.63
C ALA A 388 7.17 -6.12 -13.22
N LEU A 389 6.49 -5.58 -12.20
CA LEU A 389 6.95 -5.66 -10.81
C LEU A 389 7.01 -7.11 -10.32
N GLN A 390 5.94 -7.88 -10.49
CA GLN A 390 5.90 -9.29 -10.06
C GLN A 390 6.93 -10.15 -10.80
N LEU A 391 7.17 -9.85 -12.07
CA LEU A 391 8.24 -10.49 -12.85
C LEU A 391 9.63 -10.17 -12.26
N ALA A 392 9.89 -8.91 -11.91
CA ALA A 392 11.12 -8.50 -11.22
C ALA A 392 11.28 -9.18 -9.86
N GLU A 393 10.19 -9.29 -9.06
CA GLU A 393 10.17 -9.98 -7.77
C GLU A 393 10.51 -11.48 -7.89
N GLY A 394 10.01 -12.15 -8.94
CA GLY A 394 10.38 -13.54 -9.21
C GLY A 394 11.87 -13.72 -9.46
N HIS A 395 12.46 -12.85 -10.29
CA HIS A 395 13.90 -12.87 -10.55
C HIS A 395 14.73 -12.37 -9.37
N ALA A 396 14.20 -11.46 -8.54
CA ALA A 396 14.82 -11.04 -7.29
C ALA A 396 15.04 -12.22 -6.35
N LEU A 397 14.09 -13.16 -6.27
CA LEU A 397 14.21 -14.35 -5.45
C LEU A 397 15.42 -15.21 -5.82
N ILE A 398 15.77 -15.24 -7.12
CA ILE A 398 16.97 -15.93 -7.61
C ILE A 398 18.23 -15.13 -7.24
N ALA A 399 18.26 -13.83 -7.52
CA ALA A 399 19.37 -12.93 -7.19
C ALA A 399 19.65 -12.89 -5.68
N GLN A 400 18.61 -13.02 -4.85
CA GLN A 400 18.65 -13.02 -3.38
C GLN A 400 18.91 -14.42 -2.78
N ARG A 401 19.32 -15.39 -3.60
CA ARG A 401 19.67 -16.75 -3.18
C ARG A 401 18.55 -17.46 -2.43
N GLY A 402 17.32 -17.36 -2.94
CA GLY A 402 16.13 -18.02 -2.38
C GLY A 402 15.52 -17.29 -1.19
N ARG A 403 15.96 -16.08 -0.87
CA ARG A 403 15.33 -15.23 0.16
C ARG A 403 14.30 -14.32 -0.48
N ARG A 404 13.11 -14.26 0.10
CA ARG A 404 12.09 -13.28 -0.26
C ARG A 404 12.13 -12.11 0.72
N TYR A 405 12.26 -10.91 0.20
CA TYR A 405 12.03 -9.67 0.93
C TYR A 405 10.71 -9.06 0.49
N GLU A 406 10.03 -8.37 1.40
CA GLU A 406 8.89 -7.54 1.02
C GLU A 406 9.39 -6.36 0.18
N THR A 407 8.73 -6.10 -0.96
CA THR A 407 9.10 -4.99 -1.85
C THR A 407 8.88 -3.66 -1.16
N GLN A 408 9.90 -2.81 -1.18
CA GLN A 408 9.91 -1.51 -0.49
C GLN A 408 10.11 -0.35 -1.46
N THR A 409 9.37 0.73 -1.19
CA THR A 409 9.52 2.04 -1.84
C THR A 409 10.10 3.08 -0.90
N LEU A 410 10.07 2.80 0.42
CA LEU A 410 10.52 3.72 1.47
C LEU A 410 11.70 3.14 2.23
N LEU A 411 12.63 4.02 2.63
CA LEU A 411 13.67 3.78 3.62
C LEU A 411 13.23 4.28 4.99
N GLY A 412 12.49 5.39 5.02
CA GLY A 412 11.98 5.98 6.25
C GLY A 412 11.18 7.25 6.03
N ILE A 413 10.56 7.72 7.11
CA ILE A 413 9.82 8.98 7.16
C ILE A 413 10.39 9.79 8.33
N ARG A 414 10.74 11.05 8.08
CA ARG A 414 11.28 11.98 9.07
C ARG A 414 10.37 13.21 9.20
N SER A 415 10.43 13.87 10.35
CA SER A 415 9.85 15.20 10.50
C SER A 415 10.69 16.25 9.70
N VAL A 416 10.16 17.44 9.52
CA VAL A 416 10.90 18.56 8.90
C VAL A 416 12.14 18.90 9.72
N GLU A 417 12.05 18.76 11.04
CA GLU A 417 13.11 18.96 12.00
C GLU A 417 14.20 17.88 11.92
N GLY A 418 13.92 16.74 11.27
CA GLY A 418 14.85 15.63 11.06
C GLY A 418 14.66 14.44 12.01
N ASP A 419 13.66 14.50 12.89
CA ASP A 419 13.36 13.39 13.79
C ASP A 419 12.81 12.20 12.99
N GLU A 420 13.30 11.00 13.29
CA GLU A 420 12.84 9.76 12.67
C GLU A 420 11.43 9.41 13.19
N LEU A 421 10.42 9.51 12.32
CA LEU A 421 9.03 9.16 12.64
C LEU A 421 8.75 7.69 12.35
N HIS A 422 9.31 7.17 11.27
CA HIS A 422 9.17 5.78 10.88
C HIS A 422 10.41 5.31 10.14
N ARG A 423 10.88 4.10 10.49
CA ARG A 423 11.97 3.41 9.80
C ARG A 423 11.47 2.10 9.23
N VAL A 424 11.73 1.88 7.96
CA VAL A 424 11.35 0.64 7.31
C VAL A 424 12.41 -0.42 7.58
N ASN A 425 11.98 -1.56 8.15
CA ASN A 425 12.82 -2.72 8.36
C ASN A 425 12.45 -3.80 7.36
N SER A 426 13.37 -4.13 6.45
CA SER A 426 13.17 -5.21 5.50
C SER A 426 13.21 -6.56 6.23
N GLN A 427 12.06 -7.23 6.31
CA GLN A 427 11.98 -8.61 6.79
C GLN A 427 12.24 -9.55 5.62
N SER A 428 12.90 -10.69 5.86
CA SER A 428 13.11 -11.71 4.84
C SER A 428 12.73 -13.09 5.35
N SER A 429 12.21 -13.91 4.45
CA SER A 429 11.96 -15.34 4.67
C SER A 429 12.75 -16.16 3.67
N VAL A 430 13.18 -17.36 4.08
CA VAL A 430 13.80 -18.32 3.16
C VAL A 430 12.69 -19.09 2.46
N VAL A 431 12.66 -19.02 1.13
CA VAL A 431 11.67 -19.69 0.27
C VAL A 431 12.31 -20.91 -0.39
N PHE A 432 13.55 -20.79 -0.86
CA PHE A 432 14.31 -21.86 -1.48
C PHE A 432 15.68 -22.02 -0.82
N ASP A 433 16.21 -23.25 -0.84
CA ASP A 433 17.59 -23.49 -0.42
C ASP A 433 18.59 -22.98 -1.49
N ALA A 434 19.81 -22.69 -1.04
CA ALA A 434 20.84 -22.12 -1.89
C ALA A 434 21.30 -23.06 -3.03
N GLN A 435 21.16 -24.39 -2.85
CA GLN A 435 21.55 -25.37 -3.87
C GLN A 435 20.55 -25.35 -5.03
N MET A 436 19.25 -25.30 -4.73
CA MET A 436 18.20 -25.19 -5.74
C MET A 436 18.39 -23.90 -6.56
N VAL A 437 18.60 -22.75 -5.88
CA VAL A 437 18.82 -21.47 -6.55
C VAL A 437 20.07 -21.49 -7.43
N SER A 438 21.15 -22.13 -6.99
CA SER A 438 22.36 -22.29 -7.81
C SER A 438 22.10 -23.07 -9.09
N GLN A 439 21.34 -24.16 -9.01
CA GLN A 439 20.95 -24.95 -10.18
C GLN A 439 20.08 -24.16 -11.16
N MET A 440 19.12 -23.39 -10.63
CA MET A 440 18.28 -22.48 -11.44
C MET A 440 19.13 -21.42 -12.14
N THR A 441 20.06 -20.81 -11.42
CA THR A 441 20.96 -19.78 -11.97
C THR A 441 21.80 -20.34 -13.13
N GLU A 442 22.38 -21.51 -12.98
CA GLU A 442 23.19 -22.14 -14.04
C GLU A 442 22.32 -22.48 -15.27
N LEU A 443 21.11 -23.01 -15.07
CA LEU A 443 20.21 -23.26 -16.21
C LEU A 443 19.81 -21.97 -16.93
N LEU A 444 19.47 -20.90 -16.19
CA LEU A 444 19.14 -19.60 -16.81
C LEU A 444 20.33 -19.04 -17.61
N LYS A 445 21.56 -19.25 -17.15
CA LYS A 445 22.76 -18.91 -17.91
C LYS A 445 22.90 -19.75 -19.18
N GLU A 446 22.63 -21.05 -19.12
CA GLU A 446 22.64 -21.93 -20.29
C GLU A 446 21.57 -21.52 -21.32
N ILE A 447 20.36 -21.18 -20.86
CA ILE A 447 19.27 -20.66 -21.72
C ILE A 447 19.73 -19.40 -22.45
N VAL A 448 20.31 -18.45 -21.74
CA VAL A 448 20.85 -17.21 -22.34
C VAL A 448 21.99 -17.52 -23.33
N ALA A 449 22.92 -18.40 -22.97
CA ALA A 449 24.07 -18.77 -23.80
C ALA A 449 23.68 -19.56 -25.04
N SER A 450 22.61 -20.37 -25.00
CA SER A 450 22.12 -21.16 -26.14
C SER A 450 21.39 -20.32 -27.21
N GLY A 451 21.17 -19.02 -26.95
CA GLY A 451 20.37 -18.13 -27.77
C GLY A 451 18.87 -18.35 -27.66
N GLN A 452 18.41 -19.31 -26.84
CA GLN A 452 17.00 -19.49 -26.50
C GLN A 452 16.51 -18.46 -25.48
N GLY A 453 17.41 -17.76 -24.83
CA GLY A 453 17.17 -16.61 -23.95
C GLY A 453 17.23 -15.27 -24.66
N PHE A 454 17.05 -15.27 -25.98
CA PHE A 454 16.73 -14.12 -26.82
C PHE A 454 17.70 -12.94 -26.79
N GLY A 455 19.01 -13.22 -26.92
CA GLY A 455 19.97 -12.21 -27.41
C GLY A 455 20.40 -11.17 -26.38
N ALA A 456 20.24 -11.43 -25.09
CA ALA A 456 20.94 -10.69 -24.06
C ALA A 456 22.44 -11.04 -24.12
N HIS A 457 23.16 -10.53 -25.13
CA HIS A 457 24.63 -10.57 -25.19
C HIS A 457 25.26 -9.63 -24.17
N VAL A 458 24.72 -9.62 -22.94
CA VAL A 458 25.30 -8.86 -21.84
C VAL A 458 25.90 -9.89 -20.89
N ASP A 459 27.20 -9.83 -20.72
CA ASP A 459 27.93 -10.72 -19.83
C ASP A 459 27.29 -10.72 -18.42
N GLU A 460 27.07 -11.94 -17.86
CA GLU A 460 26.59 -12.16 -16.50
C GLU A 460 25.09 -11.89 -16.23
N ILE A 461 24.25 -11.75 -17.25
CA ILE A 461 22.79 -11.70 -17.07
C ILE A 461 22.23 -13.11 -17.00
N THR A 462 21.35 -13.34 -16.02
CA THR A 462 20.48 -14.51 -15.98
C THR A 462 19.05 -14.05 -16.21
N GLY A 463 18.34 -14.64 -17.15
CA GLY A 463 16.99 -14.18 -17.43
C GLY A 463 16.26 -15.02 -18.46
N ILE A 464 14.99 -14.72 -18.60
CA ILE A 464 14.09 -15.33 -19.57
C ILE A 464 13.21 -14.25 -20.18
N GLY A 465 12.89 -14.42 -21.44
CA GLY A 465 11.98 -13.54 -22.18
C GLY A 465 10.83 -14.31 -22.83
N SER A 466 9.94 -13.59 -23.43
CA SER A 466 8.81 -14.14 -24.19
C SER A 466 9.30 -15.04 -25.34
N PRO A 467 8.88 -16.31 -25.44
CA PRO A 467 9.32 -17.23 -26.49
C PRO A 467 8.68 -16.97 -27.87
N GLY A 468 8.53 -15.72 -28.32
CA GLY A 468 7.97 -15.38 -29.62
C GLY A 468 6.99 -14.23 -29.64
N GLY A 469 6.78 -13.59 -28.51
CA GLY A 469 5.70 -12.60 -28.41
C GLY A 469 4.32 -13.26 -28.56
N ASN A 470 3.25 -12.46 -28.58
CA ASN A 470 1.98 -12.95 -29.09
C ASN A 470 2.11 -13.24 -30.61
N SER A 471 1.18 -14.05 -31.14
CA SER A 471 1.19 -14.49 -32.56
C SER A 471 1.32 -13.35 -33.59
N ASP A 472 1.08 -12.13 -33.15
CA ASP A 472 1.05 -10.90 -33.96
C ASP A 472 2.36 -10.09 -33.84
N GLY A 473 3.32 -10.48 -32.97
CA GLY A 473 4.59 -9.78 -32.76
C GLY A 473 4.44 -8.39 -32.14
N THR A 474 3.33 -8.15 -31.41
CA THR A 474 3.02 -6.83 -30.84
C THR A 474 3.42 -6.68 -29.36
N VAL A 475 3.66 -7.76 -28.65
CA VAL A 475 4.03 -7.78 -27.22
C VAL A 475 5.31 -8.58 -27.00
N ALA A 476 6.21 -8.05 -26.20
CA ALA A 476 7.35 -8.80 -25.67
C ALA A 476 7.64 -8.43 -24.22
N TRP A 477 8.19 -9.36 -23.47
CA TRP A 477 8.59 -9.16 -22.09
C TRP A 477 9.94 -9.83 -21.80
N PHE A 478 10.61 -9.36 -20.75
CA PHE A 478 11.85 -9.96 -20.26
C PHE A 478 11.92 -9.84 -18.74
N GLY A 479 12.21 -10.94 -18.07
CA GLY A 479 12.58 -10.99 -16.68
C GLY A 479 14.01 -11.48 -16.52
N GLY A 480 14.79 -10.83 -15.68
CA GLY A 480 16.18 -11.22 -15.48
C GLY A 480 16.84 -10.61 -14.27
N SER A 481 18.05 -11.06 -14.02
CA SER A 481 18.89 -10.53 -12.94
C SER A 481 20.36 -10.46 -13.36
N ARG A 482 21.04 -9.48 -12.79
CA ARG A 482 22.50 -9.33 -12.89
C ARG A 482 23.03 -8.98 -11.52
N GLU A 483 23.93 -9.82 -10.98
CA GLU A 483 24.46 -9.68 -9.62
C GLU A 483 23.35 -9.50 -8.58
N ARG A 484 23.22 -8.30 -8.01
CA ARG A 484 22.24 -7.95 -6.97
C ARG A 484 20.98 -7.29 -7.48
N PHE A 485 20.88 -7.04 -8.79
CA PHE A 485 19.71 -6.38 -9.37
C PHE A 485 18.87 -7.37 -10.16
N SER A 486 17.55 -7.21 -10.06
CA SER A 486 16.57 -7.90 -10.88
C SER A 486 15.73 -6.88 -11.65
N ILE A 487 15.25 -7.28 -12.82
CA ILE A 487 14.45 -6.44 -13.70
C ILE A 487 13.26 -7.23 -14.23
N GLY A 488 12.12 -6.56 -14.36
CA GLY A 488 10.97 -6.99 -15.15
C GLY A 488 10.64 -5.91 -16.16
N LEU A 489 10.57 -6.30 -17.41
CA LEU A 489 10.30 -5.42 -18.55
C LEU A 489 9.14 -5.98 -19.36
N TRP A 490 8.26 -5.10 -19.80
CA TRP A 490 7.17 -5.37 -20.72
C TRP A 490 7.09 -4.24 -21.74
N ILE A 491 6.93 -4.59 -23.03
CA ILE A 491 6.86 -3.66 -24.15
C ILE A 491 5.79 -4.08 -25.15
N THR A 492 5.17 -3.11 -25.81
CA THR A 492 4.23 -3.36 -26.89
C THR A 492 4.42 -2.35 -28.03
N SER A 493 4.14 -2.78 -29.26
CA SER A 493 4.06 -1.90 -30.42
C SER A 493 2.60 -1.55 -30.73
N ALA A 494 2.39 -0.45 -31.45
CA ALA A 494 1.10 -0.16 -32.06
C ALA A 494 0.70 -1.31 -32.99
N THR A 495 -0.58 -1.75 -32.92
CA THR A 495 -1.10 -2.81 -33.80
C THR A 495 -0.96 -2.43 -35.27
N ALA A 496 -0.69 -3.42 -36.13
CA ALA A 496 -0.54 -3.24 -37.57
C ALA A 496 -1.79 -2.60 -38.25
N ASP A 497 -2.94 -2.63 -37.62
CA ASP A 497 -4.18 -2.01 -38.11
C ASP A 497 -4.18 -0.47 -38.02
N ALA A 498 -3.24 0.15 -37.32
CA ALA A 498 -3.06 1.60 -37.25
C ALA A 498 -2.09 2.14 -38.32
N VAL A 499 -1.42 1.26 -39.07
CA VAL A 499 -0.54 1.65 -40.15
C VAL A 499 -1.38 1.82 -41.41
N ASP A 500 -1.76 3.08 -41.67
CA ASP A 500 -2.38 3.50 -42.92
C ASP A 500 -1.53 2.99 -44.07
N SER A 501 -2.15 2.27 -45.04
CA SER A 501 -1.49 1.50 -46.12
C SER A 501 -0.63 2.33 -47.09
N ASP A 502 -0.50 3.64 -46.85
CA ASP A 502 0.18 4.59 -47.75
C ASP A 502 1.46 5.21 -47.14
N ALA A 503 1.80 4.94 -45.90
CA ALA A 503 3.10 5.34 -45.34
C ALA A 503 4.04 4.14 -45.33
N HIS A 504 5.24 4.32 -45.89
CA HIS A 504 6.34 3.36 -45.82
C HIS A 504 6.76 3.15 -44.34
N GLY A 505 5.86 2.57 -43.55
CA GLY A 505 6.08 2.25 -42.15
C GLY A 505 6.96 1.02 -42.03
N THR A 506 8.20 1.21 -41.69
CA THR A 506 9.09 0.18 -41.15
C THR A 506 8.65 -0.23 -39.77
N GLY A 507 7.43 -0.75 -39.60
CA GLY A 507 7.02 -1.41 -38.37
C GLY A 507 7.89 -2.66 -38.19
N MET A 508 8.98 -2.52 -37.44
CA MET A 508 9.83 -3.65 -37.10
C MET A 508 9.07 -4.49 -36.09
N ALA A 509 8.76 -5.74 -36.40
CA ALA A 509 8.18 -6.68 -35.47
C ALA A 509 9.04 -6.69 -34.18
N ILE A 510 8.41 -6.42 -33.04
CA ILE A 510 9.07 -6.54 -31.75
C ILE A 510 9.40 -8.02 -31.59
N ASN A 511 10.66 -8.34 -31.45
CA ASN A 511 11.09 -9.69 -31.16
C ASN A 511 11.66 -9.75 -29.72
N GLU A 512 11.79 -10.94 -29.23
CA GLU A 512 12.31 -11.28 -27.90
C GLU A 512 13.71 -10.67 -27.66
N ALA A 513 14.57 -10.64 -28.67
CA ALA A 513 15.88 -10.03 -28.60
C ALA A 513 15.79 -8.51 -28.30
N THR A 514 14.69 -7.86 -28.65
CA THR A 514 14.47 -6.44 -28.36
C THR A 514 14.28 -6.20 -26.88
N ALA A 515 13.36 -6.94 -26.22
CA ALA A 515 13.13 -6.83 -24.79
C ALA A 515 14.39 -7.20 -23.98
N ALA A 516 15.08 -8.28 -24.35
CA ALA A 516 16.30 -8.72 -23.69
C ALA A 516 17.46 -7.71 -23.81
N ARG A 517 17.67 -7.12 -25.01
CA ARG A 517 18.70 -6.09 -25.22
C ARG A 517 18.39 -4.82 -24.43
N LEU A 518 17.12 -4.41 -24.41
CA LEU A 518 16.67 -3.24 -23.67
C LEU A 518 16.88 -3.44 -22.16
N ALA A 519 16.45 -4.58 -21.62
CA ALA A 519 16.67 -4.94 -20.23
C ALA A 519 18.15 -5.03 -19.88
N GLY A 520 18.98 -5.57 -20.78
CA GLY A 520 20.43 -5.63 -20.62
C GLY A 520 21.08 -4.25 -20.50
N ALA A 521 20.71 -3.31 -21.38
CA ALA A 521 21.19 -1.93 -21.32
C ALA A 521 20.77 -1.25 -19.99
N MET A 522 19.53 -1.45 -19.55
CA MET A 522 19.02 -0.90 -18.29
C MET A 522 19.73 -1.51 -17.06
N LEU A 523 20.01 -2.82 -17.07
CA LEU A 523 20.77 -3.48 -16.00
C LEU A 523 22.23 -2.99 -15.94
N GLN A 524 22.82 -2.61 -17.07
CA GLN A 524 24.16 -1.98 -17.07
C GLN A 524 24.15 -0.63 -16.37
N GLU A 525 23.13 0.21 -16.62
CA GLU A 525 23.00 1.49 -15.92
C GLU A 525 22.79 1.30 -14.42
N LEU A 526 21.95 0.33 -14.01
CA LEU A 526 21.78 -0.04 -12.59
C LEU A 526 23.10 -0.46 -11.94
N HIS A 527 23.94 -1.19 -12.66
CA HIS A 527 25.25 -1.61 -12.15
C HIS A 527 26.26 -0.44 -12.07
N ARG A 528 26.17 0.53 -13.00
CA ARG A 528 27.08 1.68 -13.05
C ARG A 528 26.83 2.66 -11.91
N HIS A 529 25.59 2.88 -11.53
CA HIS A 529 25.18 3.88 -10.54
C HIS A 529 24.84 3.30 -9.15
N GLY A 530 24.63 1.99 -9.04
CA GLY A 530 24.25 1.28 -7.80
C GLY A 530 25.36 0.60 -7.10
#